data_4750b940a78ae619a190a35ed66cac02
#
_entry.id   4750b940a78ae619a190a35ed66cac02
#
_cell.length_a   1.000
_cell.length_b   1.000
_cell.length_c   1.000
_cell.angle_alpha   90.00
_cell.angle_beta   90.00
_cell.angle_gamma   90.00
#
_symmetry.space_group_name_H-M   'P 1'
#
loop_
_entity.id
_entity.type
_entity.pdbx_description
1 polymer ?
#
loop_
_entity_poly.entity_id
_entity_poly.type
_entity_poly.pdbx_seq_one_letter_code
_entity_poly.pdbx_strand_id
1 'polypeptide(L)'
;MVVCTVLCVFVVAFTAGSSVEVQRPRGVSLTNHHIYDGSKPFMCLDRSKTISFDRVNDDYCDCGDGSDEPGTSACPNGKFHCTNTGYRPTYLPASRVNDGICDCCDGTDEYNSGTICENTCKELGKKEREHLRKMAEVSREGLRIKEQLVQEAKKSKEGKKVCCIFMCFK
;
A
#
# COMPACT_ATOMS: atom_id res chain seq x y z
N MET A 1 -26.08 -52.25 42.74
CA MET A 1 -25.62 -50.86 42.67
C MET A 1 -25.14 -50.59 41.23
N VAL A 2 -25.97 -49.94 40.45
CA VAL A 2 -25.67 -49.61 39.04
C VAL A 2 -25.23 -48.18 39.05
N VAL A 3 -23.96 -47.93 38.71
CA VAL A 3 -23.38 -46.58 38.57
C VAL A 3 -23.68 -46.08 37.16
N CYS A 4 -24.57 -45.12 37.09
CA CYS A 4 -24.94 -44.45 35.85
C CYS A 4 -23.92 -43.33 35.54
N THR A 5 -22.99 -43.58 34.63
CA THR A 5 -22.05 -42.58 34.12
C THR A 5 -22.73 -41.74 33.06
N VAL A 6 -23.09 -40.50 33.42
CA VAL A 6 -23.60 -39.52 32.49
C VAL A 6 -22.43 -38.91 31.71
N LEU A 7 -22.31 -39.28 30.45
CA LEU A 7 -21.36 -38.69 29.52
C LEU A 7 -21.94 -37.33 29.01
N CYS A 8 -21.47 -36.21 29.56
CA CYS A 8 -21.76 -34.90 29.01
C CYS A 8 -20.94 -34.68 27.74
N VAL A 9 -21.56 -34.85 26.58
CA VAL A 9 -20.99 -34.45 25.29
C VAL A 9 -21.19 -32.95 25.11
N PHE A 10 -20.13 -32.17 25.34
CA PHE A 10 -20.11 -30.78 24.97
C PHE A 10 -20.01 -30.65 23.44
N VAL A 11 -21.12 -30.38 22.78
CA VAL A 11 -21.15 -29.97 21.38
C VAL A 11 -20.71 -28.53 21.33
N VAL A 12 -19.42 -28.30 21.02
CA VAL A 12 -18.91 -26.95 20.69
C VAL A 12 -19.41 -26.62 19.29
N ALA A 13 -20.48 -25.83 19.23
CA ALA A 13 -20.94 -25.25 17.98
C ALA A 13 -19.90 -24.21 17.51
N PHE A 14 -19.06 -24.59 16.57
CA PHE A 14 -18.26 -23.64 15.80
C PHE A 14 -19.21 -22.81 14.94
N THR A 15 -19.55 -21.60 15.38
CA THR A 15 -20.13 -20.59 14.51
C THR A 15 -19.04 -20.17 13.54
N ALA A 16 -19.10 -20.67 12.30
CA ALA A 16 -18.34 -20.13 11.21
C ALA A 16 -18.77 -18.68 11.04
N GLY A 17 -17.96 -17.74 11.51
CA GLY A 17 -18.14 -16.33 11.25
C GLY A 17 -18.03 -16.14 9.75
N SER A 18 -19.17 -15.90 9.07
CA SER A 18 -19.16 -15.45 7.70
C SER A 18 -18.46 -14.10 7.69
N SER A 19 -17.21 -14.05 7.21
CA SER A 19 -16.59 -12.80 6.83
C SER A 19 -17.46 -12.21 5.72
N VAL A 20 -18.15 -11.13 6.01
CA VAL A 20 -18.82 -10.33 5.00
C VAL A 20 -17.68 -9.72 4.17
N GLU A 21 -17.41 -10.32 3.03
CA GLU A 21 -16.51 -9.75 2.04
C GLU A 21 -17.19 -8.50 1.49
N VAL A 22 -16.80 -7.35 2.00
CA VAL A 22 -17.30 -6.06 1.51
C VAL A 22 -16.75 -5.91 0.09
N GLN A 23 -17.63 -6.12 -0.88
CA GLN A 23 -17.31 -6.00 -2.31
C GLN A 23 -16.90 -4.55 -2.60
N ARG A 24 -15.60 -4.34 -2.69
CA ARG A 24 -15.03 -3.05 -3.04
C ARG A 24 -15.13 -2.84 -4.55
N PRO A 25 -15.65 -1.70 -5.03
CA PRO A 25 -15.64 -1.38 -6.45
C PRO A 25 -14.23 -1.41 -7.02
N ARG A 26 -14.09 -1.84 -8.28
CA ARG A 26 -12.81 -1.87 -8.99
C ARG A 26 -12.18 -0.48 -9.02
N GLY A 27 -10.85 -0.40 -8.96
CA GLY A 27 -10.11 0.86 -9.00
C GLY A 27 -10.13 1.66 -7.69
N VAL A 28 -10.89 1.23 -6.67
CA VAL A 28 -10.92 1.90 -5.36
C VAL A 28 -9.84 1.34 -4.45
N SER A 29 -9.11 2.20 -3.73
CA SER A 29 -8.13 1.77 -2.73
C SER A 29 -8.79 1.17 -1.48
N LEU A 30 -8.07 0.33 -0.74
CA LEU A 30 -8.55 -0.22 0.54
C LEU A 30 -8.87 0.87 1.57
N THR A 31 -8.13 1.98 1.54
CA THR A 31 -8.36 3.11 2.45
C THR A 31 -9.66 3.86 2.15
N ASN A 32 -10.09 3.87 0.89
CA ASN A 32 -11.26 4.62 0.43
C ASN A 32 -12.52 3.76 0.29
N HIS A 33 -12.44 2.44 0.55
CA HIS A 33 -13.59 1.55 0.36
C HIS A 33 -14.83 1.97 1.17
N HIS A 34 -14.64 2.59 2.34
CA HIS A 34 -15.71 3.04 3.21
C HIS A 34 -16.54 4.19 2.62
N ILE A 35 -16.01 4.90 1.61
CA ILE A 35 -16.71 5.96 0.88
C ILE A 35 -17.63 5.35 -0.17
N TYR A 36 -17.28 4.18 -0.72
CA TYR A 36 -17.99 3.46 -1.76
C TYR A 36 -18.89 2.38 -1.16
N ASP A 37 -19.86 2.81 -0.34
CA ASP A 37 -20.83 1.94 0.32
C ASP A 37 -22.06 1.75 -0.58
N GLY A 38 -22.21 0.56 -1.17
CA GLY A 38 -23.31 0.22 -2.08
C GLY A 38 -24.71 0.29 -1.47
N SER A 39 -24.83 0.45 -0.16
CA SER A 39 -26.13 0.62 0.53
C SER A 39 -26.66 2.07 0.50
N LYS A 40 -25.85 3.03 0.01
CA LYS A 40 -26.15 4.47 0.02
C LYS A 40 -25.88 5.11 -1.34
N PRO A 41 -26.56 6.23 -1.66
CA PRO A 41 -26.15 7.07 -2.78
C PRO A 41 -24.69 7.51 -2.64
N PHE A 42 -23.97 7.55 -3.75
CA PHE A 42 -22.59 7.98 -3.79
C PHE A 42 -22.49 9.51 -3.94
N MET A 43 -21.71 10.15 -3.11
CA MET A 43 -21.38 11.56 -3.22
C MET A 43 -20.02 11.72 -3.89
N CYS A 44 -19.94 12.47 -4.99
CA CYS A 44 -18.68 12.83 -5.64
C CYS A 44 -17.67 13.34 -4.60
N LEU A 45 -16.38 13.01 -4.71
CA LEU A 45 -15.39 13.37 -3.69
C LEU A 45 -15.18 14.89 -3.60
N ASP A 46 -15.42 15.63 -4.69
CA ASP A 46 -15.47 17.10 -4.71
C ASP A 46 -16.75 17.69 -4.09
N ARG A 47 -17.71 16.83 -3.67
CA ARG A 47 -19.02 17.18 -3.11
C ARG A 47 -19.96 17.94 -4.05
N SER A 48 -19.69 17.94 -5.35
CA SER A 48 -20.47 18.67 -6.35
C SER A 48 -21.86 18.07 -6.58
N LYS A 49 -21.97 16.73 -6.46
CA LYS A 49 -23.17 15.98 -6.84
C LYS A 49 -23.30 14.70 -6.02
N THR A 50 -24.54 14.26 -5.80
CA THR A 50 -24.85 12.93 -5.28
C THR A 50 -25.56 12.14 -6.38
N ILE A 51 -25.09 10.91 -6.62
CA ILE A 51 -25.62 10.01 -7.64
C ILE A 51 -26.09 8.70 -7.00
N SER A 52 -26.88 7.92 -7.71
CA SER A 52 -27.21 6.55 -7.31
C SER A 52 -25.96 5.67 -7.38
N PHE A 53 -25.79 4.71 -6.47
CA PHE A 53 -24.56 3.89 -6.40
C PHE A 53 -24.36 2.97 -7.62
N ASP A 54 -25.45 2.62 -8.32
CA ASP A 54 -25.41 1.87 -9.58
C ASP A 54 -24.71 2.60 -10.74
N ARG A 55 -24.46 3.92 -10.57
CA ARG A 55 -23.67 4.73 -11.49
C ARG A 55 -22.18 4.78 -11.15
N VAL A 56 -21.74 4.01 -10.17
CA VAL A 56 -20.31 3.87 -9.90
C VAL A 56 -19.73 2.77 -10.79
N ASN A 57 -18.76 3.11 -11.64
CA ASN A 57 -18.18 2.23 -12.66
C ASN A 57 -19.20 1.76 -13.72
N ASP A 58 -20.07 2.65 -14.19
CA ASP A 58 -21.06 2.37 -15.24
C ASP A 58 -20.59 2.79 -16.66
N ASP A 59 -19.32 3.16 -16.80
CA ASP A 59 -18.70 3.67 -18.04
C ASP A 59 -19.23 5.06 -18.47
N TYR A 60 -19.87 5.81 -17.56
CA TYR A 60 -20.34 7.16 -17.80
C TYR A 60 -19.86 8.13 -16.71
N CYS A 61 -19.19 9.21 -17.11
CA CYS A 61 -18.62 10.19 -16.19
C CYS A 61 -19.68 11.16 -15.65
N ASP A 62 -20.19 10.91 -14.48
CA ASP A 62 -21.19 11.74 -13.78
C ASP A 62 -20.59 12.80 -12.86
N CYS A 63 -19.47 12.50 -12.20
CA CYS A 63 -18.78 13.40 -11.28
C CYS A 63 -17.69 14.22 -12.01
N GLY A 64 -17.64 15.51 -11.76
CA GLY A 64 -16.64 16.38 -12.37
C GLY A 64 -15.19 16.07 -11.98
N ASP A 65 -14.99 15.40 -10.84
CA ASP A 65 -13.69 14.94 -10.35
C ASP A 65 -13.34 13.49 -10.80
N GLY A 66 -14.24 12.80 -11.49
CA GLY A 66 -14.05 11.42 -11.97
C GLY A 66 -14.10 10.36 -10.87
N SER A 67 -14.61 10.71 -9.70
CA SER A 67 -14.65 9.80 -8.54
C SER A 67 -15.71 8.70 -8.64
N ASP A 68 -16.69 8.84 -9.52
CA ASP A 68 -17.70 7.83 -9.85
C ASP A 68 -17.14 6.68 -10.71
N GLU A 69 -16.06 6.94 -11.47
CA GLU A 69 -15.46 6.00 -12.40
C GLU A 69 -14.03 5.56 -11.98
N PRO A 70 -13.84 5.06 -10.74
CA PRO A 70 -12.51 4.66 -10.29
C PRO A 70 -11.95 3.44 -11.01
N GLY A 71 -12.79 2.62 -11.62
CA GLY A 71 -12.46 1.36 -12.27
C GLY A 71 -12.50 1.37 -13.78
N THR A 72 -12.87 2.48 -14.42
CA THR A 72 -13.05 2.57 -15.88
C THR A 72 -12.28 3.72 -16.49
N SER A 73 -12.27 3.82 -17.81
CA SER A 73 -11.63 4.92 -18.55
C SER A 73 -12.61 6.07 -18.92
N ALA A 74 -13.84 6.05 -18.40
CA ALA A 74 -14.89 6.98 -18.80
C ALA A 74 -14.61 8.46 -18.43
N CYS A 75 -13.93 8.69 -17.30
CA CYS A 75 -13.57 10.04 -16.86
C CYS A 75 -12.13 10.41 -17.23
N PRO A 76 -11.88 11.49 -17.98
CA PRO A 76 -10.51 11.85 -18.40
C PRO A 76 -9.58 12.23 -17.25
N ASN A 77 -10.12 12.66 -16.11
CA ASN A 77 -9.42 13.02 -14.89
C ASN A 77 -9.51 11.91 -13.80
N GLY A 78 -10.17 10.79 -14.10
CA GLY A 78 -10.29 9.64 -13.22
C GLY A 78 -8.93 8.99 -12.90
N LYS A 79 -8.88 8.24 -11.80
CA LYS A 79 -7.69 7.53 -11.34
C LYS A 79 -8.04 6.11 -10.92
N PHE A 80 -7.35 5.15 -11.50
CA PHE A 80 -7.44 3.75 -11.15
C PHE A 80 -6.40 3.39 -10.08
N HIS A 81 -6.79 2.61 -9.07
CA HIS A 81 -5.90 2.13 -8.03
C HIS A 81 -5.48 0.69 -8.27
N CYS A 82 -4.20 0.48 -8.59
CA CYS A 82 -3.58 -0.85 -8.57
C CYS A 82 -3.26 -1.24 -7.12
N THR A 83 -3.82 -2.33 -6.64
CA THR A 83 -3.54 -2.83 -5.29
C THR A 83 -2.12 -3.40 -5.18
N ASN A 84 -1.63 -4.05 -6.25
CA ASN A 84 -0.26 -4.56 -6.38
C ASN A 84 0.20 -5.38 -5.16
N THR A 85 -0.63 -6.34 -4.72
CA THR A 85 -0.37 -7.13 -3.50
C THR A 85 1.02 -7.79 -3.53
N GLY A 86 1.87 -7.40 -2.59
CA GLY A 86 3.26 -7.87 -2.48
C GLY A 86 4.31 -6.87 -3.01
N TYR A 87 3.85 -5.77 -3.61
CA TYR A 87 4.65 -4.64 -4.06
C TYR A 87 4.04 -3.32 -3.57
N ARG A 88 4.31 -2.22 -4.22
CA ARG A 88 3.77 -0.90 -3.88
C ARG A 88 2.43 -0.66 -4.59
N PRO A 89 1.38 -0.28 -3.87
CA PRO A 89 0.17 0.20 -4.53
C PRO A 89 0.49 1.48 -5.31
N THR A 90 -0.20 1.68 -6.43
CA THR A 90 -0.01 2.86 -7.29
C THR A 90 -1.34 3.32 -7.86
N TYR A 91 -1.39 4.59 -8.30
CA TYR A 91 -2.51 5.12 -9.05
C TYR A 91 -2.12 5.35 -10.50
N LEU A 92 -2.98 4.93 -11.40
CA LEU A 92 -2.87 5.18 -12.84
C LEU A 92 -3.92 6.21 -13.29
N PRO A 93 -3.66 6.99 -14.34
CA PRO A 93 -4.72 7.74 -15.02
C PRO A 93 -5.78 6.77 -15.57
N ALA A 94 -7.05 7.14 -15.55
CA ALA A 94 -8.15 6.33 -16.07
C ALA A 94 -7.93 5.90 -17.55
N SER A 95 -7.24 6.71 -18.34
CA SER A 95 -6.90 6.40 -19.74
C SER A 95 -5.98 5.18 -19.94
N ARG A 96 -5.42 4.65 -18.84
CA ARG A 96 -4.58 3.44 -18.83
C ARG A 96 -5.37 2.18 -18.47
N VAL A 97 -6.67 2.29 -18.27
CA VAL A 97 -7.52 1.15 -17.95
C VAL A 97 -7.99 0.51 -19.25
N ASN A 98 -7.71 -0.77 -19.42
CA ASN A 98 -8.02 -1.55 -20.62
C ASN A 98 -7.42 -1.00 -21.94
N ASP A 99 -6.21 -0.40 -21.87
CA ASP A 99 -5.50 0.13 -23.04
C ASP A 99 -4.61 -0.93 -23.74
N GLY A 100 -4.58 -2.14 -23.23
CA GLY A 100 -3.77 -3.25 -23.76
C GLY A 100 -2.35 -3.29 -23.20
N ILE A 101 -2.01 -2.42 -22.25
CA ILE A 101 -0.68 -2.34 -21.61
C ILE A 101 -0.80 -2.65 -20.13
N CYS A 102 -0.10 -3.67 -19.64
CA CYS A 102 -0.09 -4.05 -18.24
C CYS A 102 0.73 -3.05 -17.40
N ASP A 103 0.10 -2.02 -16.88
CA ASP A 103 0.74 -0.99 -16.05
C ASP A 103 0.72 -1.36 -14.55
N CYS A 104 -0.30 -2.06 -14.06
CA CYS A 104 -0.31 -2.66 -12.73
C CYS A 104 0.49 -3.97 -12.75
N CYS A 105 1.35 -4.19 -11.77
CA CYS A 105 2.10 -5.45 -11.68
C CYS A 105 1.20 -6.67 -11.38
N ASP A 106 -0.03 -6.46 -10.91
CA ASP A 106 -1.04 -7.50 -10.71
C ASP A 106 -1.99 -7.67 -11.90
N GLY A 107 -1.85 -6.83 -12.94
CA GLY A 107 -2.62 -6.85 -14.18
C GLY A 107 -4.09 -6.44 -14.00
N THR A 108 -4.44 -5.80 -12.88
CA THR A 108 -5.83 -5.44 -12.58
C THR A 108 -6.38 -4.29 -13.41
N ASP A 109 -5.54 -3.54 -14.09
CA ASP A 109 -5.88 -2.49 -15.05
C ASP A 109 -6.44 -3.04 -16.37
N GLU A 110 -6.02 -4.26 -16.77
CA GLU A 110 -6.35 -4.88 -18.07
C GLU A 110 -7.46 -5.94 -17.95
N TYR A 111 -8.46 -5.69 -17.15
CA TYR A 111 -9.49 -6.69 -16.81
C TYR A 111 -10.46 -7.01 -17.98
N ASN A 112 -10.56 -6.15 -19.01
CA ASN A 112 -11.48 -6.31 -20.13
C ASN A 112 -10.87 -5.99 -21.50
N SER A 113 -9.55 -5.77 -21.58
CA SER A 113 -8.84 -5.45 -22.84
C SER A 113 -8.60 -6.69 -23.73
N GLY A 114 -8.74 -7.91 -23.17
CA GLY A 114 -8.33 -9.16 -23.81
C GLY A 114 -6.82 -9.44 -23.69
N THR A 115 -6.04 -8.52 -23.12
CA THR A 115 -4.60 -8.70 -22.85
C THR A 115 -4.41 -9.57 -21.61
N ILE A 116 -3.49 -10.53 -21.68
CA ILE A 116 -3.13 -11.39 -20.53
C ILE A 116 -1.93 -10.79 -19.82
N CYS A 117 -2.15 -10.27 -18.62
CA CYS A 117 -1.10 -9.72 -17.75
C CYS A 117 -0.64 -10.76 -16.73
N GLU A 118 0.67 -11.03 -16.70
CA GLU A 118 1.27 -11.88 -15.67
C GLU A 118 1.46 -11.08 -14.38
N ASN A 119 1.11 -11.69 -13.23
CA ASN A 119 1.32 -11.03 -11.94
C ASN A 119 2.79 -11.09 -11.51
N THR A 120 3.49 -9.98 -11.62
CA THR A 120 4.92 -9.82 -11.30
C THR A 120 5.16 -9.16 -9.94
N CYS A 121 4.12 -8.80 -9.19
CA CYS A 121 4.22 -8.03 -7.93
C CYS A 121 5.14 -8.68 -6.88
N LYS A 122 5.08 -10.00 -6.71
CA LYS A 122 5.92 -10.71 -5.74
C LYS A 122 7.40 -10.57 -6.05
N GLU A 123 7.77 -10.68 -7.33
CA GLU A 123 9.17 -10.55 -7.76
C GLU A 123 9.67 -9.11 -7.62
N LEU A 124 8.88 -8.15 -8.06
CA LEU A 124 9.21 -6.74 -7.92
C LEU A 124 9.37 -6.36 -6.44
N GLY A 125 8.44 -6.79 -5.58
CA GLY A 125 8.51 -6.54 -4.16
C GLY A 125 9.71 -7.22 -3.49
N LYS A 126 10.12 -8.41 -3.95
CA LYS A 126 11.35 -9.07 -3.46
C LYS A 126 12.59 -8.27 -3.84
N LYS A 127 12.72 -7.87 -5.10
CA LYS A 127 13.84 -7.04 -5.59
C LYS A 127 13.93 -5.72 -4.84
N GLU A 128 12.79 -5.06 -4.60
CA GLU A 128 12.70 -3.82 -3.85
C GLU A 128 13.17 -3.98 -2.40
N ARG A 129 12.65 -4.98 -1.69
CA ARG A 129 13.05 -5.24 -0.30
C ARG A 129 14.54 -5.55 -0.18
N GLU A 130 15.11 -6.29 -1.14
CA GLU A 130 16.54 -6.56 -1.18
C GLU A 130 17.36 -5.28 -1.43
N HIS A 131 16.91 -4.45 -2.37
CA HIS A 131 17.55 -3.15 -2.63
C HIS A 131 17.53 -2.25 -1.39
N LEU A 132 16.37 -2.11 -0.74
CA LEU A 132 16.21 -1.31 0.49
C LEU A 132 17.11 -1.84 1.63
N ARG A 133 17.23 -3.16 1.77
CA ARG A 133 18.13 -3.77 2.76
C ARG A 133 19.59 -3.39 2.50
N LYS A 134 20.06 -3.51 1.25
CA LYS A 134 21.43 -3.12 0.86
C LYS A 134 21.68 -1.63 1.13
N MET A 135 20.73 -0.76 0.77
CA MET A 135 20.83 0.68 1.05
C MET A 135 20.88 0.99 2.54
N ALA A 136 20.08 0.29 3.36
CA ALA A 136 20.09 0.45 4.80
C ALA A 136 21.42 -0.03 5.44
N GLU A 137 22.04 -1.08 4.90
CA GLU A 137 23.36 -1.56 5.34
C GLU A 137 24.44 -0.53 5.04
N VAL A 138 24.49 0.00 3.82
CA VAL A 138 25.43 1.06 3.42
C VAL A 138 25.24 2.32 4.26
N SER A 139 23.99 2.73 4.51
CA SER A 139 23.69 3.90 5.34
C SER A 139 24.17 3.71 6.78
N ARG A 140 23.94 2.53 7.38
CA ARG A 140 24.44 2.22 8.74
C ARG A 140 25.95 2.26 8.82
N GLU A 141 26.62 1.67 7.85
CA GLU A 141 28.09 1.68 7.80
C GLU A 141 28.63 3.11 7.64
N GLY A 142 28.02 3.92 6.78
CA GLY A 142 28.38 5.33 6.62
C GLY A 142 28.22 6.13 7.92
N LEU A 143 27.14 5.90 8.68
CA LEU A 143 26.96 6.51 9.99
C LEU A 143 28.02 6.07 11.00
N ARG A 144 28.38 4.80 11.04
CA ARG A 144 29.42 4.24 11.89
C ARG A 144 30.77 4.89 11.62
N ILE A 145 31.16 4.99 10.36
CA ILE A 145 32.40 5.62 9.93
C ILE A 145 32.40 7.10 10.33
N LYS A 146 31.30 7.81 10.08
CA LYS A 146 31.17 9.21 10.48
C LYS A 146 31.35 9.40 11.98
N GLU A 147 30.75 8.55 12.81
CA GLU A 147 30.89 8.61 14.26
C GLU A 147 32.36 8.37 14.70
N GLN A 148 33.05 7.39 14.10
CA GLN A 148 34.47 7.14 14.36
C GLN A 148 35.31 8.35 14.03
N LEU A 149 35.15 8.94 12.84
CA LEU A 149 35.91 10.13 12.43
C LEU A 149 35.66 11.32 13.36
N VAL A 150 34.42 11.52 13.83
CA VAL A 150 34.10 12.57 14.81
C VAL A 150 34.82 12.33 16.13
N GLN A 151 34.86 11.08 16.62
CA GLN A 151 35.54 10.75 17.86
C GLN A 151 37.08 10.93 17.72
N GLU A 152 37.69 10.52 16.64
CA GLU A 152 39.10 10.74 16.36
C GLU A 152 39.45 12.22 16.29
N ALA A 153 38.59 13.03 15.62
CA ALA A 153 38.82 14.47 15.55
C ALA A 153 38.72 15.15 16.93
N LYS A 154 37.79 14.68 17.80
CA LYS A 154 37.72 15.17 19.19
C LYS A 154 38.98 14.84 19.99
N LYS A 155 39.42 13.57 19.95
CA LYS A 155 40.66 13.14 20.64
C LYS A 155 41.89 13.93 20.17
N SER A 156 42.01 14.17 18.86
CA SER A 156 43.09 14.97 18.28
C SER A 156 43.09 16.42 18.78
N LYS A 157 41.88 17.04 18.91
CA LYS A 157 41.77 18.40 19.45
C LYS A 157 42.14 18.47 20.93
N GLU A 158 41.73 17.48 21.73
CA GLU A 158 42.08 17.39 23.16
C GLU A 158 43.58 17.19 23.36
N GLY A 159 44.20 16.29 22.59
CA GLY A 159 45.67 16.07 22.63
C GLY A 159 46.48 17.33 22.30
N LYS A 160 46.02 18.12 21.30
CA LYS A 160 46.68 19.38 20.95
C LYS A 160 46.52 20.42 22.07
N LYS A 161 45.36 20.50 22.78
CA LYS A 161 45.18 21.37 23.91
C LYS A 161 46.13 21.02 25.06
N VAL A 162 46.27 19.76 25.40
CA VAL A 162 47.20 19.29 26.43
C VAL A 162 48.63 19.63 26.10
N CYS A 163 49.08 19.40 24.84
CA CYS A 163 50.39 19.74 24.38
C CYS A 163 50.72 21.26 24.51
N CYS A 164 49.74 22.12 24.09
CA CYS A 164 49.90 23.57 24.24
C CYS A 164 50.05 24.01 25.70
N ILE A 165 49.31 23.42 26.64
CA ILE A 165 49.40 23.72 28.05
C ILE A 165 50.81 23.34 28.58
N PHE A 166 51.33 22.19 28.25
CA PHE A 166 52.69 21.77 28.67
C PHE A 166 53.79 22.65 28.09
N MET A 167 53.63 23.19 26.89
CA MET A 167 54.63 24.10 26.29
C MET A 167 54.59 25.51 26.85
N CYS A 168 53.47 25.96 27.45
CA CYS A 168 53.38 27.26 28.09
C CYS A 168 53.92 27.29 29.53
N PHE A 169 54.23 26.13 30.11
CA PHE A 169 54.76 26.02 31.48
C PHE A 169 56.27 25.74 31.55
N LYS A 170 57.01 25.89 30.43
CA LYS A 170 58.45 25.87 30.36
C LYS A 170 58.96 27.29 30.03
#